data_0772f292a675a87f178a4f48cae0c78b
#
_entry.id   0772f292a675a87f178a4f48cae0c78b
#
_cell.length_a   1.000
_cell.length_b   1.000
_cell.length_c   1.000
_cell.angle_alpha   90.00
_cell.angle_beta   90.00
_cell.angle_gamma   90.00
#
_symmetry.space_group_name_H-M   'P 1'
#
loop_
_entity.id
_entity.type
_entity.pdbx_description
1 polymer ?
#
loop_
_entity_poly.entity_id
_entity_poly.type
_entity_poly.pdbx_seq_one_letter_code
_entity_poly.pdbx_strand_id
1 'polypeptide(L)' 'MKDSKYKKYSDLSLDELEKLVEELETMSIKALKERKKTLRASILRSVKKAIKEIEKRLKK' A
#
# COMPACT_ATOMS: atom_id res chain seq x y z
N MET A 1 8.25 9.51 -19.93
CA MET A 1 8.02 9.01 -19.66
C MET A 1 7.79 8.54 -18.73
N LYS A 2 7.62 8.29 -18.31
CA LYS A 2 7.35 7.95 -17.65
C LYS A 2 7.33 7.19 -17.02
N ASP A 3 7.17 7.00 -16.52
CA ASP A 3 7.02 6.29 -15.93
C ASP A 3 7.35 5.18 -15.31
N SER A 4 7.65 4.82 -15.39
CA SER A 4 8.17 3.52 -15.05
C SER A 4 8.61 3.38 -13.61
N LYS A 5 8.51 4.41 -12.87
CA LYS A 5 8.74 4.37 -11.43
C LYS A 5 7.63 3.67 -10.69
N TYR A 6 6.45 3.68 -11.26
CA TYR A 6 5.28 3.19 -10.56
C TYR A 6 4.95 1.81 -11.07
N LYS A 7 5.34 0.82 -10.32
CA LYS A 7 4.95 -0.53 -10.64
C LYS A 7 3.55 -0.78 -10.15
N LYS A 8 2.83 -1.55 -10.92
CA LYS A 8 1.53 -2.00 -10.45
C LYS A 8 1.73 -3.00 -9.33
N TYR A 9 0.74 -3.09 -8.46
CA TYR A 9 0.85 -4.06 -7.36
C TYR A 9 1.06 -5.47 -7.88
N SER A 10 0.50 -5.79 -9.02
CA SER A 10 0.67 -7.12 -9.60
C SER A 10 2.10 -7.40 -10.03
N ASP A 11 2.91 -6.36 -10.24
CA ASP A 11 4.30 -6.52 -10.65
C ASP A 11 5.25 -6.70 -9.47
N LEU A 12 4.76 -6.47 -8.27
CA LEU A 12 5.61 -6.57 -7.08
C LEU A 12 5.65 -8.00 -6.57
N SER A 13 6.77 -8.38 -6.00
CA SER A 13 6.85 -9.67 -5.34
C SER A 13 6.06 -9.64 -4.04
N LEU A 14 5.81 -10.82 -3.49
CA LEU A 14 5.07 -10.91 -2.23
C LEU A 14 5.80 -10.15 -1.13
N ASP A 15 7.12 -10.31 -1.06
CA ASP A 15 7.92 -9.62 -0.06
C ASP A 15 7.80 -8.10 -0.20
N GLU A 16 7.83 -7.63 -1.45
CA GLU A 16 7.71 -6.21 -1.71
C GLU A 16 6.34 -5.68 -1.31
N LEU A 17 5.30 -6.47 -1.56
CA LEU A 17 3.96 -6.09 -1.17
C LEU A 17 3.83 -6.00 0.35
N GLU A 18 4.41 -6.95 1.06
CA GLU A 18 4.36 -6.93 2.51
C GLU A 18 5.08 -5.72 3.07
N LYS A 19 6.23 -5.40 2.50
CA LYS A 19 6.95 -4.21 2.92
C LYS A 19 6.15 -2.95 2.64
N LEU A 20 5.52 -2.91 1.48
CA LEU A 20 4.72 -1.76 1.11
C LEU A 20 3.57 -1.57 2.11
N VAL A 21 2.92 -2.65 2.49
CA VAL A 21 1.83 -2.57 3.45
C VAL A 21 2.34 -2.02 4.78
N GLU A 22 3.49 -2.51 5.24
CA GLU A 22 4.06 -2.03 6.50
C GLU A 22 4.36 -0.54 6.44
N GLU A 23 4.95 -0.10 5.35
CA GLU A 23 5.28 1.32 5.20
C GLU A 23 4.03 2.16 5.17
N LEU A 24 3.03 1.71 4.43
CA LEU A 24 1.77 2.45 4.34
C LEU A 24 1.07 2.52 5.68
N GLU A 25 1.09 1.44 6.43
CA GLU A 25 0.47 1.44 7.75
C GLU A 25 1.18 2.42 8.69
N THR A 26 2.50 2.44 8.64
CA THR A 26 3.26 3.39 9.44
C THR A 26 2.90 4.81 9.06
N MET A 27 2.80 5.07 7.76
CA MET A 27 2.42 6.40 7.29
C MET A 27 1.01 6.78 7.72
N SER A 28 0.10 5.81 7.74
CA SER A 28 -1.27 6.11 8.15
C SER A 28 -1.33 6.47 9.63
N ILE A 29 -0.53 5.82 10.45
CA ILE A 29 -0.48 6.14 11.88
C ILE A 29 0.07 7.54 12.06
N LYS A 30 1.11 7.89 11.31
CA LYS A 30 1.68 9.22 11.39
C LYS A 30 0.67 10.26 10.95
N ALA A 31 -0.06 9.99 9.87
CA ALA A 31 -1.09 10.90 9.41
C ALA A 31 -2.19 11.06 10.45
N LEU A 32 -2.52 9.99 11.16
CA LEU A 32 -3.51 10.06 12.22
C LEU A 32 -3.05 10.99 13.34
N LYS A 33 -1.78 10.83 13.73
CA LYS A 33 -1.22 11.69 14.80
C LYS A 33 -1.21 13.15 14.38
N GLU A 34 -0.98 13.41 13.12
CA GLU A 34 -0.97 14.78 12.59
C GLU A 34 -2.36 15.27 12.20
N ARG A 35 -3.36 14.43 12.42
CA ARG A 35 -4.76 14.78 12.12
C ARG A 35 -5.01 15.09 10.66
N LYS A 36 -4.31 14.39 9.78
CA LYS A 36 -4.48 14.57 8.35
C LYS A 36 -5.42 13.51 7.81
N LYS A 37 -6.71 13.75 7.98
CA LYS A 37 -7.72 12.75 7.64
C LYS A 37 -7.71 12.34 6.18
N THR A 38 -7.61 13.31 5.30
CA THR A 38 -7.62 13.03 3.87
C THR A 38 -6.43 12.19 3.47
N LEU A 39 -5.26 12.54 3.97
CA LEU A 39 -4.06 11.78 3.68
C LEU A 39 -4.18 10.36 4.22
N ARG A 40 -4.68 10.24 5.44
CA ARG A 40 -4.85 8.92 6.04
C ARG A 40 -5.80 8.05 5.24
N ALA A 41 -6.91 8.63 4.78
CA ALA A 41 -7.87 7.89 3.99
C ALA A 41 -7.25 7.40 2.68
N SER A 42 -6.46 8.25 2.05
CA SER A 42 -5.76 7.88 0.82
C SER A 42 -4.80 6.73 1.07
N ILE A 43 -4.04 6.81 2.15
CA ILE A 43 -3.07 5.76 2.49
C ILE A 43 -3.79 4.44 2.76
N LEU A 44 -4.91 4.49 3.50
CA LEU A 44 -5.65 3.28 3.81
C LEU A 44 -6.23 2.62 2.57
N ARG A 45 -6.60 3.41 1.57
CA ARG A 45 -7.05 2.83 0.31
C ARG A 45 -5.92 2.05 -0.36
N SER A 46 -4.73 2.60 -0.33
CA SER A 46 -3.57 1.91 -0.90
C SER A 46 -3.28 0.63 -0.13
N VAL A 47 -3.38 0.68 1.19
CA VAL A 47 -3.19 -0.52 2.01
C VAL A 47 -4.17 -1.61 1.60
N LYS A 48 -5.44 -1.25 1.42
CA LYS A 48 -6.43 -2.23 1.03
C LYS A 48 -6.10 -2.86 -0.31
N LYS A 49 -5.66 -2.06 -1.26
CA LYS A 49 -5.31 -2.59 -2.57
C LYS A 49 -4.15 -3.56 -2.49
N ALA A 50 -3.14 -3.22 -1.71
CA ALA A 50 -1.99 -4.09 -1.55
C ALA A 50 -2.37 -5.40 -0.87
N ILE A 51 -3.20 -5.31 0.16
CA ILE A 51 -3.65 -6.50 0.87
C ILE A 51 -4.48 -7.41 -0.04
N LYS A 52 -5.33 -6.82 -0.86
CA LYS A 52 -6.11 -7.60 -1.82
C LYS A 52 -5.21 -8.37 -2.78
N GLU A 53 -4.15 -7.73 -3.22
CA GLU A 53 -3.24 -8.41 -4.14
C GLU A 53 -2.54 -9.56 -3.44
N ILE A 54 -2.15 -9.36 -2.19
CA ILE A 54 -1.52 -10.43 -1.41
C ILE A 54 -2.48 -11.61 -1.24
N GLU A 55 -3.71 -11.33 -0.85
CA GLU A 55 -4.70 -12.37 -0.66
C GLU A 55 -4.96 -13.14 -1.94
N LYS A 56 -5.00 -12.41 -3.05
CA LYS A 56 -5.23 -13.02 -4.34
C LYS A 56 -4.16 -14.04 -4.67
N ARG A 57 -2.92 -13.73 -4.34
CA ARG A 57 -1.81 -14.63 -4.60
C ARG A 57 -1.80 -15.84 -3.69
N LEU A 58 -2.17 -15.63 -2.43
CA LEU A 58 -2.20 -16.72 -1.47
C LEU A 58 -3.38 -17.64 -1.67
N LYS A 59 -4.37 -17.16 -2.34
CA LYS A 59 -5.62 -17.88 -2.45
C LYS A 59 -5.64 -18.94 -3.52
N LYS A 60 -4.83 -18.89 -4.43
CA LYS A 60 -4.78 -19.84 -5.51
C LYS A 60 -5.53 -21.17 -5.35
#